data_9e0dea120fb0c902b12af3bfb12f9185
#
_entry.id   9e0dea120fb0c902b12af3bfb12f9185
#
_cell.length_a   1.000
_cell.length_b   1.000
_cell.length_c   1.000
_cell.angle_alpha   90.00
_cell.angle_beta   90.00
_cell.angle_gamma   90.00
#
_symmetry.space_group_name_H-M   'P 1'
#
loop_
_entity.id
_entity.type
_entity.pdbx_description
1 polymer ?
#
loop_
_entity_poly.entity_id
_entity_poly.type
_entity_poly.pdbx_seq_one_letter_code
_entity_poly.pdbx_strand_id
1 'polypeptide(L)'
;MASKAVMEKYAKLAVVSGVNVQSGQMLVISASVTDYEFVRMCVKAAYEAGAGYVKINWHDEQDNLMNYQYASTETLEETPQWKYDMTDWEHKKGCCYLHVISDTPGLMKDIDPAKIQRVQAAYSKKNAPLKKYTMNNDGQWSIVALPSAGWANKVFPDKKEDEAVEALMDAILMSVRVNEENDPVEEWNKHNAEILGHSKKLNEYNFKALHFTNELGTDLTVELVKNHIWGGGCEYSTKGVLFNPNMPTEENFCMPLKTGVNGKVYASMPLSYQGKLIEDFWLEFKDGKVVNYGAKKEQDVLKSLVEFDEGSCYLGEVALISYDSPIKNTGILFYNTLFDENASCHLALGDAYPMNVKGGTEMTDEELAAAGANKSMTHVDFMFGSRQMHIEGICQDGNTVTVFDHGNFVF
;
A
#
# COMPACT_ATOMS: atom_id res chain seq x y z
N MET A 1 -10.07 -24.81 -4.46
CA MET A 1 -9.09 -24.06 -5.33
C MET A 1 -9.85 -23.34 -6.42
N ALA A 2 -9.51 -22.08 -6.69
CA ALA A 2 -10.09 -21.31 -7.79
C ALA A 2 -9.93 -22.06 -9.11
N SER A 3 -10.94 -21.96 -10.01
CA SER A 3 -10.87 -22.62 -11.31
C SER A 3 -9.75 -22.00 -12.17
N LYS A 4 -9.19 -22.79 -13.09
CA LYS A 4 -8.18 -22.28 -14.03
C LYS A 4 -8.69 -21.05 -14.79
N ALA A 5 -9.97 -21.01 -15.14
CA ALA A 5 -10.58 -19.89 -15.86
C ALA A 5 -10.56 -18.60 -15.00
N VAL A 6 -10.84 -18.68 -13.70
CA VAL A 6 -10.75 -17.56 -12.77
C VAL A 6 -9.31 -17.06 -12.64
N MET A 7 -8.35 -17.99 -12.54
CA MET A 7 -6.93 -17.61 -12.48
C MET A 7 -6.42 -16.96 -13.78
N GLU A 8 -6.90 -17.41 -14.95
CA GLU A 8 -6.60 -16.76 -16.24
C GLU A 8 -7.23 -15.35 -16.31
N LYS A 9 -8.42 -15.13 -15.76
CA LYS A 9 -9.02 -13.79 -15.62
C LYS A 9 -8.19 -12.89 -14.72
N TYR A 10 -7.72 -13.41 -13.57
CA TYR A 10 -6.88 -12.68 -12.64
C TYR A 10 -5.53 -12.28 -13.28
N ALA A 11 -4.88 -13.22 -13.96
CA ALA A 11 -3.65 -12.95 -14.69
C ALA A 11 -3.85 -11.88 -15.80
N LYS A 12 -4.96 -11.96 -16.53
CA LYS A 12 -5.32 -10.93 -17.53
C LYS A 12 -5.53 -9.57 -16.87
N LEU A 13 -6.22 -9.52 -15.74
CA LEU A 13 -6.44 -8.29 -14.98
C LEU A 13 -5.12 -7.65 -14.55
N ALA A 14 -4.21 -8.43 -13.95
CA ALA A 14 -2.90 -7.96 -13.49
C ALA A 14 -2.07 -7.34 -14.65
N VAL A 15 -2.18 -7.92 -15.84
CA VAL A 15 -1.41 -7.49 -17.02
C VAL A 15 -2.07 -6.33 -17.76
N VAL A 16 -3.38 -6.34 -17.94
CA VAL A 16 -4.11 -5.37 -18.79
C VAL A 16 -4.54 -4.14 -18.01
N SER A 17 -4.98 -4.31 -16.75
CA SER A 17 -5.40 -3.19 -15.88
C SER A 17 -4.32 -2.83 -14.87
N GLY A 18 -3.64 -3.82 -14.28
CA GLY A 18 -2.53 -3.61 -13.36
C GLY A 18 -1.42 -2.82 -14.04
N VAL A 19 -0.47 -3.48 -14.66
CA VAL A 19 0.65 -2.82 -15.34
C VAL A 19 0.28 -2.16 -16.66
N ASN A 20 -0.87 -2.50 -17.25
CA ASN A 20 -1.30 -2.00 -18.57
C ASN A 20 -0.17 -2.03 -19.60
N VAL A 21 0.38 -3.23 -19.83
CA VAL A 21 1.53 -3.42 -20.71
C VAL A 21 1.21 -2.93 -22.13
N GLN A 22 2.11 -2.13 -22.71
CA GLN A 22 1.90 -1.54 -24.03
C GLN A 22 2.53 -2.40 -25.14
N SER A 23 2.02 -2.25 -26.35
CA SER A 23 2.55 -2.97 -27.52
C SER A 23 4.05 -2.75 -27.70
N GLY A 24 4.81 -3.84 -27.80
CA GLY A 24 6.27 -3.85 -27.92
C GLY A 24 7.02 -3.57 -26.61
N GLN A 25 6.32 -3.24 -25.51
CA GLN A 25 6.94 -2.97 -24.21
C GLN A 25 7.47 -4.26 -23.56
N MET A 26 8.55 -4.16 -22.81
CA MET A 26 9.07 -5.24 -21.99
C MET A 26 8.38 -5.24 -20.62
N LEU A 27 7.88 -6.41 -20.22
CA LEU A 27 7.35 -6.66 -18.88
C LEU A 27 8.37 -7.43 -18.04
N VAL A 28 8.64 -6.96 -16.83
CA VAL A 28 9.44 -7.68 -15.83
C VAL A 28 8.49 -8.15 -14.73
N ILE A 29 8.42 -9.47 -14.52
CA ILE A 29 7.60 -10.08 -13.46
C ILE A 29 8.54 -10.53 -12.33
N SER A 30 8.29 -10.07 -11.10
CA SER A 30 8.94 -10.59 -9.90
C SER A 30 7.95 -11.47 -9.14
N ALA A 31 8.32 -12.72 -8.84
CA ALA A 31 7.42 -13.67 -8.20
C ALA A 31 8.20 -14.77 -7.46
N SER A 32 7.55 -15.40 -6.46
CA SER A 32 8.07 -16.62 -5.87
C SER A 32 8.13 -17.76 -6.89
N VAL A 33 9.13 -18.63 -6.75
CA VAL A 33 9.24 -19.84 -7.58
C VAL A 33 8.02 -20.76 -7.42
N THR A 34 7.31 -20.67 -6.31
CA THR A 34 6.08 -21.45 -6.04
C THR A 34 4.89 -20.99 -6.90
N ASP A 35 4.91 -19.75 -7.40
CA ASP A 35 3.81 -19.11 -8.12
C ASP A 35 3.87 -19.31 -9.63
N TYR A 36 4.72 -20.22 -10.09
CA TYR A 36 5.06 -20.40 -11.51
C TYR A 36 3.85 -20.64 -12.43
N GLU A 37 2.80 -21.30 -11.95
CA GLU A 37 1.60 -21.57 -12.76
C GLU A 37 0.86 -20.27 -13.10
N PHE A 38 0.63 -19.42 -12.10
CA PHE A 38 0.01 -18.11 -12.30
C PHE A 38 0.89 -17.18 -13.14
N VAL A 39 2.20 -17.16 -12.87
CA VAL A 39 3.15 -16.36 -13.65
C VAL A 39 3.14 -16.75 -15.13
N ARG A 40 3.02 -18.05 -15.46
CA ARG A 40 2.85 -18.51 -16.86
C ARG A 40 1.56 -17.98 -17.49
N MET A 41 0.47 -17.86 -16.72
CA MET A 41 -0.76 -17.23 -17.22
C MET A 41 -0.55 -15.72 -17.47
N CYS A 42 0.18 -15.02 -16.58
CA CYS A 42 0.55 -13.61 -16.79
C CYS A 42 1.44 -13.44 -18.03
N VAL A 43 2.43 -14.32 -18.24
CA VAL A 43 3.29 -14.29 -19.45
C VAL A 43 2.45 -14.44 -20.72
N LYS A 44 1.51 -15.39 -20.74
CA LYS A 44 0.59 -15.58 -21.87
C LYS A 44 -0.25 -14.33 -22.10
N ALA A 45 -0.88 -13.81 -21.04
CA ALA A 45 -1.70 -12.60 -21.13
C ALA A 45 -0.90 -11.38 -21.61
N ALA A 46 0.37 -11.25 -21.21
CA ALA A 46 1.25 -10.18 -21.65
C ALA A 46 1.54 -10.23 -23.15
N TYR A 47 1.84 -11.40 -23.69
CA TYR A 47 2.04 -11.56 -25.15
C TYR A 47 0.74 -11.36 -25.93
N GLU A 48 -0.40 -11.81 -25.39
CA GLU A 48 -1.72 -11.55 -26.00
C GLU A 48 -2.07 -10.04 -25.99
N ALA A 49 -1.60 -9.28 -24.99
CA ALA A 49 -1.70 -7.83 -24.94
C ALA A 49 -0.66 -7.09 -25.81
N GLY A 50 0.28 -7.82 -26.41
CA GLY A 50 1.27 -7.26 -27.35
C GLY A 50 2.63 -6.95 -26.74
N ALA A 51 2.96 -7.46 -25.54
CA ALA A 51 4.29 -7.32 -24.96
C ALA A 51 5.39 -7.75 -25.94
N GLY A 52 6.48 -6.98 -26.00
CA GLY A 52 7.62 -7.31 -26.85
C GLY A 52 8.49 -8.42 -26.27
N TYR A 53 8.63 -8.44 -24.95
CA TYR A 53 9.38 -9.46 -24.22
C TYR A 53 8.91 -9.53 -22.77
N VAL A 54 8.90 -10.73 -22.19
CA VAL A 54 8.61 -10.92 -20.76
C VAL A 54 9.80 -11.56 -20.09
N LYS A 55 10.35 -10.87 -19.06
CA LYS A 55 11.42 -11.36 -18.19
C LYS A 55 10.84 -11.73 -16.84
N ILE A 56 11.30 -12.80 -16.22
CA ILE A 56 10.88 -13.21 -14.89
C ILE A 56 12.08 -13.17 -13.94
N ASN A 57 11.91 -12.50 -12.80
CA ASN A 57 12.82 -12.52 -11.67
C ASN A 57 12.21 -13.42 -10.59
N TRP A 58 12.70 -14.66 -10.52
CA TRP A 58 12.29 -15.61 -9.49
C TRP A 58 13.00 -15.34 -8.18
N HIS A 59 12.29 -15.52 -7.07
CA HIS A 59 12.86 -15.55 -5.73
C HIS A 59 12.24 -16.69 -4.92
N ASP A 60 12.90 -17.06 -3.81
CA ASP A 60 12.40 -18.02 -2.84
C ASP A 60 12.60 -17.40 -1.44
N GLU A 61 11.52 -17.29 -0.68
CA GLU A 61 11.58 -16.74 0.68
C GLU A 61 12.40 -17.60 1.63
N GLN A 62 12.44 -18.92 1.42
CA GLN A 62 13.22 -19.85 2.25
C GLN A 62 14.73 -19.72 1.97
N ASP A 63 15.12 -19.58 0.69
CA ASP A 63 16.50 -19.25 0.33
C ASP A 63 16.93 -17.92 0.94
N ASN A 64 16.06 -16.92 0.90
CA ASN A 64 16.33 -15.63 1.49
C ASN A 64 16.49 -15.74 3.02
N LEU A 65 15.62 -16.48 3.70
CA LEU A 65 15.75 -16.76 5.14
C LEU A 65 17.08 -17.43 5.46
N MET A 66 17.48 -18.46 4.70
CA MET A 66 18.77 -19.15 4.88
C MET A 66 19.95 -18.19 4.67
N ASN A 67 19.89 -17.30 3.69
CA ASN A 67 20.90 -16.27 3.50
C ASN A 67 21.05 -15.38 4.75
N TYR A 68 19.95 -14.94 5.35
CA TYR A 68 20.00 -14.17 6.59
C TYR A 68 20.49 -14.98 7.80
N GLN A 69 20.23 -16.29 7.84
CA GLN A 69 20.70 -17.17 8.92
C GLN A 69 22.20 -17.45 8.85
N TYR A 70 22.72 -17.72 7.66
CA TYR A 70 24.07 -18.31 7.49
C TYR A 70 25.10 -17.36 6.92
N ALA A 71 24.75 -16.40 6.07
CA ALA A 71 25.70 -15.45 5.54
C ALA A 71 26.02 -14.35 6.56
N SER A 72 27.22 -13.76 6.48
CA SER A 72 27.59 -12.62 7.31
C SER A 72 26.81 -11.37 6.89
N THR A 73 26.64 -10.42 7.80
CA THR A 73 25.96 -9.16 7.50
C THR A 73 26.69 -8.39 6.40
N GLU A 74 28.03 -8.37 6.46
CA GLU A 74 28.89 -7.69 5.49
C GLU A 74 28.71 -8.25 4.08
N THR A 75 28.57 -9.57 3.94
CA THR A 75 28.30 -10.24 2.65
C THR A 75 26.93 -9.83 2.09
N LEU A 76 25.92 -9.75 2.96
CA LEU A 76 24.55 -9.39 2.53
C LEU A 76 24.41 -7.89 2.21
N GLU A 77 25.20 -7.03 2.84
CA GLU A 77 25.27 -5.60 2.52
C GLU A 77 25.86 -5.33 1.13
N GLU A 78 26.67 -6.28 0.62
CA GLU A 78 27.28 -6.15 -0.70
C GLU A 78 26.27 -6.38 -1.82
N THR A 79 25.77 -5.31 -2.43
CA THR A 79 24.92 -5.40 -3.63
C THR A 79 25.80 -5.49 -4.87
N PRO A 80 25.81 -6.63 -5.60
CA PRO A 80 26.62 -6.78 -6.81
C PRO A 80 26.27 -5.76 -7.89
N GLN A 81 27.28 -5.18 -8.55
CA GLN A 81 27.08 -4.14 -9.57
C GLN A 81 26.20 -4.61 -10.73
N TRP A 82 26.34 -5.88 -11.14
CA TRP A 82 25.54 -6.42 -12.25
C TRP A 82 24.02 -6.39 -11.99
N LYS A 83 23.58 -6.49 -10.72
CA LYS A 83 22.14 -6.35 -10.37
C LYS A 83 21.66 -4.93 -10.63
N TYR A 84 22.46 -3.94 -10.22
CA TYR A 84 22.18 -2.53 -10.49
C TYR A 84 22.14 -2.26 -11.99
N ASP A 85 23.16 -2.70 -12.74
CA ASP A 85 23.29 -2.45 -14.18
C ASP A 85 22.12 -3.10 -14.95
N MET A 86 21.64 -4.27 -14.50
CA MET A 86 20.49 -4.94 -15.09
C MET A 86 19.22 -4.09 -14.93
N THR A 87 18.93 -3.62 -13.72
CA THR A 87 17.74 -2.78 -13.46
C THR A 87 17.83 -1.44 -14.18
N ASP A 88 19.00 -0.80 -14.20
CA ASP A 88 19.25 0.41 -14.97
C ASP A 88 19.00 0.21 -16.48
N TRP A 89 19.44 -0.94 -17.02
CA TRP A 89 19.17 -1.31 -18.41
C TRP A 89 17.66 -1.50 -18.67
N GLU A 90 16.93 -2.16 -17.76
CA GLU A 90 15.47 -2.32 -17.83
C GLU A 90 14.76 -0.97 -17.86
N HIS A 91 15.14 -0.04 -16.99
CA HIS A 91 14.59 1.32 -16.95
C HIS A 91 14.85 2.07 -18.28
N LYS A 92 16.06 2.00 -18.79
CA LYS A 92 16.41 2.60 -20.10
C LYS A 92 15.63 2.00 -21.28
N LYS A 93 15.15 0.76 -21.15
CA LYS A 93 14.24 0.13 -22.12
C LYS A 93 12.77 0.53 -21.95
N GLY A 94 12.42 1.23 -20.87
CA GLY A 94 11.04 1.62 -20.57
C GLY A 94 10.17 0.45 -20.15
N CYS A 95 10.73 -0.48 -19.37
CA CYS A 95 10.01 -1.65 -18.87
C CYS A 95 8.87 -1.26 -17.94
N CYS A 96 7.82 -2.08 -17.88
CA CYS A 96 6.85 -2.10 -16.80
C CYS A 96 7.11 -3.29 -15.87
N TYR A 97 6.63 -3.20 -14.62
CA TYR A 97 6.92 -4.16 -13.56
C TYR A 97 5.65 -4.73 -12.95
N LEU A 98 5.55 -6.06 -12.88
CA LEU A 98 4.51 -6.77 -12.13
C LEU A 98 5.15 -7.51 -10.96
N HIS A 99 4.72 -7.18 -9.74
CA HIS A 99 5.14 -7.88 -8.52
C HIS A 99 4.01 -8.80 -8.08
N VAL A 100 4.28 -10.09 -8.01
CA VAL A 100 3.37 -11.09 -7.45
C VAL A 100 3.91 -11.40 -6.05
N ILE A 101 3.20 -10.96 -5.03
CA ILE A 101 3.59 -11.16 -3.63
C ILE A 101 2.86 -12.36 -3.03
N SER A 102 3.60 -13.21 -2.32
CA SER A 102 3.08 -14.38 -1.59
C SER A 102 3.88 -14.66 -0.32
N ASP A 103 4.56 -13.63 0.22
CA ASP A 103 5.47 -13.78 1.34
C ASP A 103 4.75 -14.19 2.62
N THR A 104 5.39 -15.05 3.42
CA THR A 104 4.90 -15.48 4.73
C THR A 104 5.10 -14.39 5.77
N PRO A 105 4.03 -13.82 6.36
CA PRO A 105 4.15 -12.78 7.38
C PRO A 105 4.91 -13.26 8.61
N GLY A 106 5.97 -12.52 8.98
CA GLY A 106 6.79 -12.84 10.15
C GLY A 106 7.82 -13.96 9.93
N LEU A 107 8.09 -14.36 8.69
CA LEU A 107 9.12 -15.39 8.39
C LEU A 107 10.49 -15.03 9.00
N MET A 108 10.86 -13.77 9.01
CA MET A 108 12.14 -13.27 9.51
C MET A 108 12.15 -12.94 11.02
N LYS A 109 11.12 -13.32 11.80
CA LYS A 109 10.96 -12.94 13.22
C LYS A 109 12.13 -13.36 14.13
N ASP A 110 12.83 -14.45 13.78
CA ASP A 110 13.96 -15.00 14.56
C ASP A 110 15.33 -14.51 14.05
N ILE A 111 15.35 -13.62 13.03
CA ILE A 111 16.57 -12.98 12.55
C ILE A 111 16.81 -11.70 13.34
N ASP A 112 18.08 -11.39 13.63
CA ASP A 112 18.48 -10.16 14.29
C ASP A 112 17.94 -8.93 13.51
N PRO A 113 17.07 -8.11 14.11
CA PRO A 113 16.53 -6.92 13.45
C PRO A 113 17.62 -5.94 12.97
N ALA A 114 18.71 -5.81 13.71
CA ALA A 114 19.83 -4.94 13.34
C ALA A 114 20.50 -5.42 12.04
N LYS A 115 20.63 -6.74 11.85
CA LYS A 115 21.12 -7.32 10.60
C LYS A 115 20.20 -7.00 9.42
N ILE A 116 18.89 -7.20 9.61
CA ILE A 116 17.89 -6.89 8.57
C ILE A 116 17.97 -5.42 8.18
N GLN A 117 17.97 -4.51 9.17
CA GLN A 117 18.03 -3.07 8.95
C GLN A 117 19.29 -2.63 8.21
N ARG A 118 20.47 -3.16 8.59
CA ARG A 118 21.74 -2.84 7.93
C ARG A 118 21.71 -3.25 6.46
N VAL A 119 21.28 -4.48 6.16
CA VAL A 119 21.20 -5.00 4.79
C VAL A 119 20.22 -4.19 3.94
N GLN A 120 19.03 -3.88 4.47
CA GLN A 120 18.03 -3.07 3.78
C GLN A 120 18.52 -1.63 3.53
N ALA A 121 19.21 -1.02 4.50
CA ALA A 121 19.77 0.31 4.34
C ALA A 121 20.86 0.34 3.25
N ALA A 122 21.76 -0.66 3.23
CA ALA A 122 22.80 -0.78 2.21
C ALA A 122 22.19 -0.94 0.79
N TYR A 123 21.19 -1.85 0.66
CA TYR A 123 20.45 -2.04 -0.59
C TYR A 123 19.74 -0.77 -1.05
N SER A 124 19.01 -0.11 -0.15
CA SER A 124 18.28 1.14 -0.44
C SER A 124 19.20 2.25 -0.88
N LYS A 125 20.34 2.42 -0.19
CA LYS A 125 21.35 3.43 -0.55
C LYS A 125 21.93 3.18 -1.95
N LYS A 126 22.27 1.92 -2.26
CA LYS A 126 22.83 1.54 -3.57
C LYS A 126 21.83 1.80 -4.70
N ASN A 127 20.56 1.47 -4.47
CA ASN A 127 19.51 1.52 -5.50
C ASN A 127 18.70 2.83 -5.49
N ALA A 128 19.03 3.81 -4.63
CA ALA A 128 18.32 5.08 -4.57
C ALA A 128 18.13 5.78 -5.93
N PRO A 129 19.14 5.83 -6.85
CA PRO A 129 18.93 6.41 -8.18
C PRO A 129 17.89 5.67 -9.03
N LEU A 130 17.76 4.35 -8.84
CA LEU A 130 16.85 3.51 -9.61
C LEU A 130 15.40 3.66 -9.11
N LYS A 131 15.19 3.91 -7.82
CA LYS A 131 13.84 4.10 -7.24
C LYS A 131 13.06 5.21 -7.92
N LYS A 132 13.72 6.23 -8.44
CA LYS A 132 13.07 7.35 -9.13
C LYS A 132 12.21 6.92 -10.31
N TYR A 133 12.56 5.82 -10.97
CA TYR A 133 11.82 5.32 -12.12
C TYR A 133 10.36 4.96 -11.77
N THR A 134 10.16 4.23 -10.67
CA THR A 134 8.81 3.87 -10.19
C THR A 134 8.18 5.00 -9.38
N MET A 135 8.93 5.72 -8.56
CA MET A 135 8.43 6.85 -7.76
C MET A 135 7.91 8.01 -8.61
N ASN A 136 8.49 8.23 -9.80
CA ASN A 136 8.05 9.25 -10.75
C ASN A 136 7.09 8.70 -11.82
N ASN A 137 6.71 7.43 -11.75
CA ASN A 137 5.90 6.75 -12.76
C ASN A 137 6.50 6.84 -14.18
N ASP A 138 7.84 6.79 -14.32
CA ASP A 138 8.49 6.74 -15.63
C ASP A 138 8.17 5.45 -16.40
N GLY A 139 7.84 4.39 -15.68
CA GLY A 139 7.27 3.15 -16.16
C GLY A 139 6.15 2.66 -15.24
N GLN A 140 5.17 1.96 -15.82
CA GLN A 140 4.06 1.38 -15.07
C GLN A 140 4.59 0.28 -14.14
N TRP A 141 3.93 0.14 -12.99
CA TRP A 141 4.17 -0.95 -12.06
C TRP A 141 2.87 -1.39 -11.39
N SER A 142 2.80 -2.63 -10.96
CA SER A 142 1.63 -3.13 -10.22
C SER A 142 2.04 -4.24 -9.26
N ILE A 143 1.33 -4.30 -8.15
CA ILE A 143 1.45 -5.36 -7.15
C ILE A 143 0.14 -6.14 -7.13
N VAL A 144 0.24 -7.47 -7.23
CA VAL A 144 -0.85 -8.43 -7.05
C VAL A 144 -0.41 -9.50 -6.06
N ALA A 145 -1.33 -10.25 -5.49
CA ALA A 145 -1.01 -11.24 -4.47
C ALA A 145 -1.49 -12.65 -4.83
N LEU A 146 -0.76 -13.64 -4.31
CA LEU A 146 -1.17 -15.04 -4.26
C LEU A 146 -0.99 -15.59 -2.84
N PRO A 147 -1.81 -16.56 -2.41
CA PRO A 147 -1.64 -17.17 -1.11
C PRO A 147 -0.43 -18.12 -1.10
N SER A 148 0.46 -17.99 -0.10
CA SER A 148 1.36 -19.08 0.28
C SER A 148 0.77 -19.87 1.43
N ALA A 149 1.26 -21.09 1.65
CA ALA A 149 0.84 -21.91 2.80
C ALA A 149 1.16 -21.20 4.13
N GLY A 150 2.33 -20.57 4.24
CA GLY A 150 2.74 -19.84 5.44
C GLY A 150 1.85 -18.63 5.73
N TRP A 151 1.50 -17.85 4.70
CA TRP A 151 0.58 -16.72 4.84
C TRP A 151 -0.83 -17.20 5.18
N ALA A 152 -1.36 -18.20 4.47
CA ALA A 152 -2.69 -18.76 4.71
C ALA A 152 -2.84 -19.32 6.14
N ASN A 153 -1.86 -20.06 6.63
CA ASN A 153 -1.84 -20.58 8.01
C ASN A 153 -1.78 -19.46 9.06
N LYS A 154 -1.16 -18.32 8.74
CA LYS A 154 -1.15 -17.14 9.62
C LYS A 154 -2.53 -16.48 9.70
N VAL A 155 -3.24 -16.38 8.57
CA VAL A 155 -4.58 -15.77 8.48
C VAL A 155 -5.64 -16.71 9.06
N PHE A 156 -5.55 -18.01 8.79
CA PHE A 156 -6.52 -19.03 9.18
C PHE A 156 -5.87 -20.17 10.00
N PRO A 157 -5.42 -19.89 11.23
CA PRO A 157 -4.64 -20.86 12.02
C PRO A 157 -5.44 -22.10 12.44
N ASP A 158 -6.75 -22.04 12.41
CA ASP A 158 -7.65 -23.14 12.80
C ASP A 158 -8.05 -24.05 11.61
N LYS A 159 -7.63 -23.71 10.39
CA LYS A 159 -7.92 -24.50 9.18
C LYS A 159 -6.77 -25.46 8.87
N LYS A 160 -7.05 -26.51 8.11
CA LYS A 160 -6.00 -27.29 7.46
C LYS A 160 -5.34 -26.45 6.38
N GLU A 161 -4.08 -26.73 6.10
CA GLU A 161 -3.27 -25.93 5.17
C GLU A 161 -3.94 -25.71 3.81
N ASP A 162 -4.42 -26.81 3.16
CA ASP A 162 -5.09 -26.71 1.87
C ASP A 162 -6.38 -25.86 1.95
N GLU A 163 -7.16 -26.03 3.03
CA GLU A 163 -8.37 -25.25 3.27
C GLU A 163 -8.05 -23.77 3.58
N ALA A 164 -6.95 -23.49 4.26
CA ALA A 164 -6.49 -22.16 4.56
C ALA A 164 -6.03 -21.43 3.27
N VAL A 165 -5.25 -22.12 2.43
CA VAL A 165 -4.79 -21.59 1.13
C VAL A 165 -5.97 -21.26 0.22
N GLU A 166 -6.96 -22.17 0.15
CA GLU A 166 -8.18 -21.95 -0.63
C GLU A 166 -8.97 -20.73 -0.10
N ALA A 167 -9.18 -20.65 1.22
CA ALA A 167 -9.89 -19.53 1.84
C ALA A 167 -9.18 -18.19 1.63
N LEU A 168 -7.84 -18.16 1.70
CA LEU A 168 -7.07 -16.95 1.44
C LEU A 168 -7.13 -16.57 -0.04
N MET A 169 -7.10 -17.54 -0.96
CA MET A 169 -7.26 -17.28 -2.40
C MET A 169 -8.63 -16.68 -2.70
N ASP A 170 -9.70 -17.22 -2.11
CA ASP A 170 -11.05 -16.68 -2.30
C ASP A 170 -11.16 -15.23 -1.78
N ALA A 171 -10.53 -14.94 -0.63
CA ALA A 171 -10.50 -13.60 -0.08
C ALA A 171 -9.69 -12.63 -0.97
N ILE A 172 -8.56 -13.06 -1.53
CA ILE A 172 -7.77 -12.27 -2.49
C ILE A 172 -8.60 -11.99 -3.74
N LEU A 173 -9.22 -13.02 -4.34
CA LEU A 173 -10.04 -12.87 -5.54
C LEU A 173 -11.24 -11.93 -5.32
N MET A 174 -11.89 -12.04 -4.15
CA MET A 174 -12.97 -11.12 -3.75
C MET A 174 -12.45 -9.68 -3.68
N SER A 175 -11.29 -9.47 -3.06
CA SER A 175 -10.67 -8.15 -2.90
C SER A 175 -10.31 -7.51 -4.25
N VAL A 176 -9.86 -8.31 -5.22
CA VAL A 176 -9.52 -7.83 -6.56
C VAL A 176 -10.70 -7.93 -7.55
N ARG A 177 -11.91 -8.21 -7.07
CA ARG A 177 -13.15 -8.25 -7.89
C ARG A 177 -13.09 -9.25 -9.03
N VAL A 178 -12.52 -10.44 -8.81
CA VAL A 178 -12.41 -11.52 -9.81
C VAL A 178 -13.29 -12.70 -9.39
N ASN A 179 -14.21 -13.11 -10.25
CA ASN A 179 -15.05 -14.30 -10.06
C ASN A 179 -15.36 -15.00 -11.38
N GLU A 180 -16.13 -16.09 -11.32
CA GLU A 180 -16.46 -16.87 -12.51
C GLU A 180 -17.35 -16.11 -13.52
N GLU A 181 -18.21 -15.21 -13.05
CA GLU A 181 -19.30 -14.62 -13.82
C GLU A 181 -18.93 -13.28 -14.46
N ASN A 182 -18.00 -12.49 -13.84
CA ASN A 182 -17.69 -11.14 -14.29
C ASN A 182 -16.54 -11.05 -15.32
N ASP A 183 -16.44 -9.88 -15.97
CA ASP A 183 -15.18 -9.41 -16.59
C ASP A 183 -14.46 -8.48 -15.60
N PRO A 184 -13.36 -8.93 -14.98
CA PRO A 184 -12.70 -8.12 -13.96
C PRO A 184 -12.06 -6.84 -14.51
N VAL A 185 -11.74 -6.76 -15.80
CA VAL A 185 -11.23 -5.53 -16.42
C VAL A 185 -12.33 -4.46 -16.46
N GLU A 186 -13.57 -4.85 -16.81
CA GLU A 186 -14.71 -3.93 -16.78
C GLU A 186 -15.05 -3.48 -15.35
N GLU A 187 -15.00 -4.40 -14.39
CA GLU A 187 -15.23 -4.06 -12.97
C GLU A 187 -14.17 -3.08 -12.44
N TRP A 188 -12.91 -3.27 -12.79
CA TRP A 188 -11.85 -2.34 -12.41
C TRP A 188 -11.96 -0.98 -13.12
N ASN A 189 -12.45 -0.94 -14.35
CA ASN A 189 -12.73 0.34 -15.02
C ASN A 189 -13.82 1.14 -14.30
N LYS A 190 -14.88 0.47 -13.81
CA LYS A 190 -15.93 1.10 -12.99
C LYS A 190 -15.37 1.58 -11.65
N HIS A 191 -14.62 0.71 -10.98
CA HIS A 191 -13.99 1.00 -9.69
C HIS A 191 -13.02 2.20 -9.77
N ASN A 192 -12.15 2.21 -10.78
CA ASN A 192 -11.26 3.35 -11.02
C ASN A 192 -12.05 4.65 -11.29
N ALA A 193 -13.14 4.57 -12.04
CA ALA A 193 -13.98 5.75 -12.29
C ALA A 193 -14.64 6.27 -11.01
N GLU A 194 -15.02 5.40 -10.08
CA GLU A 194 -15.56 5.77 -8.77
C GLU A 194 -14.51 6.46 -7.90
N ILE A 195 -13.34 5.83 -7.70
CA ILE A 195 -12.23 6.41 -6.91
C ILE A 195 -11.80 7.77 -7.49
N LEU A 196 -11.60 7.84 -8.81
CA LEU A 196 -11.25 9.10 -9.47
C LEU A 196 -12.37 10.15 -9.33
N GLY A 197 -13.64 9.73 -9.31
CA GLY A 197 -14.79 10.58 -9.05
C GLY A 197 -14.73 11.19 -7.65
N HIS A 198 -14.41 10.40 -6.63
CA HIS A 198 -14.20 10.86 -5.26
C HIS A 198 -13.02 11.82 -5.17
N SER A 199 -11.84 11.43 -5.71
CA SER A 199 -10.65 12.30 -5.74
C SER A 199 -10.94 13.65 -6.40
N LYS A 200 -11.67 13.65 -7.52
CA LYS A 200 -12.07 14.88 -8.22
C LYS A 200 -12.91 15.78 -7.33
N LYS A 201 -13.94 15.23 -6.67
CA LYS A 201 -14.80 16.01 -5.77
C LYS A 201 -14.04 16.55 -4.57
N LEU A 202 -13.19 15.73 -3.93
CA LEU A 202 -12.34 16.14 -2.81
C LEU A 202 -11.40 17.29 -3.22
N ASN A 203 -10.81 17.21 -4.42
CA ASN A 203 -9.99 18.28 -4.99
C ASN A 203 -10.79 19.56 -5.31
N GLU A 204 -12.03 19.44 -5.81
CA GLU A 204 -12.92 20.57 -6.07
C GLU A 204 -13.33 21.31 -4.78
N TYR A 205 -13.61 20.58 -3.70
CA TYR A 205 -13.89 21.17 -2.38
C TYR A 205 -12.68 21.88 -1.81
N ASN A 206 -11.46 21.38 -2.05
CA ASN A 206 -10.21 21.94 -1.55
C ASN A 206 -10.28 22.27 -0.04
N PHE A 207 -10.65 21.27 0.75
CA PHE A 207 -10.86 21.42 2.19
C PHE A 207 -9.62 21.97 2.90
N LYS A 208 -9.82 22.81 3.91
CA LYS A 208 -8.77 23.22 4.83
C LYS A 208 -8.39 22.08 5.77
N ALA A 209 -9.39 21.34 6.24
CA ALA A 209 -9.24 20.25 7.18
C ALA A 209 -10.36 19.22 7.04
N LEU A 210 -10.15 18.04 7.59
CA LEU A 210 -11.17 17.04 7.83
C LEU A 210 -11.34 16.82 9.33
N HIS A 211 -12.59 16.67 9.78
CA HIS A 211 -12.93 16.33 11.15
C HIS A 211 -13.59 14.95 11.18
N PHE A 212 -12.99 14.04 11.93
CA PHE A 212 -13.38 12.64 12.05
C PHE A 212 -13.99 12.36 13.41
N THR A 213 -15.15 11.72 13.42
CA THR A 213 -15.78 11.19 14.63
C THR A 213 -16.31 9.78 14.41
N ASN A 214 -16.28 8.93 15.44
CA ASN A 214 -16.87 7.61 15.38
C ASN A 214 -17.25 7.07 16.77
N GLU A 215 -17.91 5.91 16.81
CA GLU A 215 -18.39 5.22 18.01
C GLU A 215 -17.26 4.68 18.91
N LEU A 216 -16.03 4.56 18.39
CA LEU A 216 -14.86 4.12 19.18
C LEU A 216 -14.32 5.24 20.07
N GLY A 217 -14.80 6.47 19.86
CA GLY A 217 -14.36 7.66 20.60
C GLY A 217 -13.31 8.48 19.85
N THR A 218 -13.10 8.22 18.56
CA THR A 218 -12.29 9.09 17.71
C THR A 218 -12.96 10.46 17.61
N ASP A 219 -12.19 11.51 17.86
CA ASP A 219 -12.51 12.91 17.67
C ASP A 219 -11.20 13.60 17.26
N LEU A 220 -10.99 13.70 15.94
CA LEU A 220 -9.71 14.10 15.35
C LEU A 220 -9.94 15.11 14.23
N THR A 221 -9.21 16.22 14.27
CA THR A 221 -9.13 17.16 13.17
C THR A 221 -7.77 17.05 12.49
N VAL A 222 -7.77 16.89 11.17
CA VAL A 222 -6.58 16.80 10.33
C VAL A 222 -6.62 17.94 9.32
N GLU A 223 -5.77 18.95 9.50
CA GLU A 223 -5.56 19.99 8.48
C GLU A 223 -4.75 19.41 7.30
N LEU A 224 -5.07 19.85 6.09
CA LEU A 224 -4.38 19.46 4.86
C LEU A 224 -3.37 20.51 4.45
N VAL A 225 -2.28 20.10 3.79
CA VAL A 225 -1.31 21.06 3.26
C VAL A 225 -1.97 21.98 2.23
N LYS A 226 -1.47 23.19 2.11
CA LYS A 226 -1.94 24.10 1.06
C LYS A 226 -1.60 23.52 -0.34
N ASN A 227 -2.56 23.61 -1.25
CA ASN A 227 -2.45 23.04 -2.60
C ASN A 227 -2.29 21.49 -2.60
N HIS A 228 -2.88 20.83 -1.63
CA HIS A 228 -2.93 19.38 -1.60
C HIS A 228 -3.64 18.82 -2.85
N ILE A 229 -3.31 17.57 -3.15
CA ILE A 229 -3.93 16.80 -4.24
C ILE A 229 -4.37 15.46 -3.64
N TRP A 230 -5.65 15.16 -3.78
CA TRP A 230 -6.19 13.83 -3.51
C TRP A 230 -5.87 12.92 -4.67
N GLY A 231 -5.18 11.83 -4.40
CA GLY A 231 -4.91 10.72 -5.29
C GLY A 231 -5.70 9.48 -4.90
N GLY A 232 -5.49 8.39 -5.61
CA GLY A 232 -6.03 7.06 -5.30
C GLY A 232 -6.42 6.26 -6.53
N GLY A 233 -6.47 4.94 -6.36
CA GLY A 233 -6.85 3.99 -7.39
C GLY A 233 -5.79 3.82 -8.47
N CYS A 234 -6.03 4.43 -9.63
CA CYS A 234 -5.12 4.36 -10.77
C CYS A 234 -4.27 5.62 -10.92
N GLU A 235 -3.12 5.45 -11.58
CA GLU A 235 -2.16 6.52 -11.85
C GLU A 235 -1.82 6.60 -13.33
N TYR A 236 -1.21 7.70 -13.74
CA TYR A 236 -0.68 7.87 -15.08
C TYR A 236 0.84 7.83 -15.05
N SER A 237 1.42 7.03 -15.94
CA SER A 237 2.86 7.14 -16.19
C SER A 237 3.21 8.48 -16.84
N THR A 238 4.48 8.87 -16.80
CA THR A 238 4.98 10.08 -17.50
C THR A 238 4.73 10.03 -19.02
N LYS A 239 4.41 8.85 -19.57
CA LYS A 239 4.02 8.65 -20.96
C LYS A 239 2.51 8.68 -21.18
N GLY A 240 1.72 8.97 -20.16
CA GLY A 240 0.26 9.05 -20.22
C GLY A 240 -0.45 7.69 -20.26
N VAL A 241 0.21 6.61 -19.83
CA VAL A 241 -0.41 5.28 -19.73
C VAL A 241 -1.06 5.15 -18.35
N LEU A 242 -2.36 4.91 -18.31
CA LEU A 242 -3.10 4.61 -17.08
C LEU A 242 -2.77 3.21 -16.59
N PHE A 243 -2.50 3.04 -15.30
CA PHE A 243 -2.20 1.76 -14.68
C PHE A 243 -2.65 1.73 -13.21
N ASN A 244 -2.72 0.55 -12.60
CA ASN A 244 -3.10 0.40 -11.20
C ASN A 244 -1.88 -0.10 -10.40
N PRO A 245 -1.25 0.75 -9.58
CA PRO A 245 -0.08 0.37 -8.79
C PRO A 245 -0.35 -0.76 -7.82
N ASN A 246 -1.50 -0.73 -7.16
CA ASN A 246 -1.92 -1.69 -6.15
C ASN A 246 -3.22 -2.38 -6.56
N MET A 247 -3.23 -3.70 -6.48
CA MET A 247 -4.43 -4.52 -6.70
C MET A 247 -4.54 -5.55 -5.57
N PRO A 248 -5.39 -5.28 -4.57
CA PRO A 248 -6.44 -4.26 -4.54
C PRO A 248 -5.99 -2.86 -4.10
N THR A 249 -6.84 -1.86 -4.37
CA THR A 249 -6.83 -0.53 -3.76
C THR A 249 -8.26 0.00 -3.67
N GLU A 250 -8.59 0.69 -2.57
CA GLU A 250 -9.92 1.25 -2.29
C GLU A 250 -9.86 2.72 -1.89
N GLU A 251 -8.68 3.29 -1.85
CA GLU A 251 -8.39 4.54 -1.15
C GLU A 251 -8.46 5.79 -2.04
N ASN A 252 -8.84 6.89 -1.37
CA ASN A 252 -8.50 8.25 -1.77
C ASN A 252 -7.62 8.84 -0.68
N PHE A 253 -6.37 9.18 -0.97
CA PHE A 253 -5.40 9.61 0.01
C PHE A 253 -4.83 10.99 -0.26
N CYS A 254 -4.39 11.65 0.82
CA CYS A 254 -3.89 13.01 0.77
C CYS A 254 -2.84 13.28 1.84
N MET A 255 -2.11 14.39 1.69
CA MET A 255 -1.06 14.82 2.62
C MET A 255 -1.65 15.69 3.75
N PRO A 256 -1.57 15.26 5.01
CA PRO A 256 -1.85 16.10 6.17
C PRO A 256 -0.83 17.23 6.31
N LEU A 257 -1.22 18.35 6.88
CA LEU A 257 -0.28 19.37 7.34
C LEU A 257 0.43 18.85 8.61
N LYS A 258 1.76 18.74 8.56
CA LYS A 258 2.57 18.17 9.67
C LYS A 258 2.16 18.68 11.05
N THR A 259 1.89 19.97 11.19
CA THR A 259 1.54 20.62 12.47
C THR A 259 0.04 20.82 12.68
N GLY A 260 -0.80 20.33 11.74
CA GLY A 260 -2.24 20.62 11.70
C GLY A 260 -3.13 19.52 12.26
N VAL A 261 -2.61 18.55 13.00
CA VAL A 261 -3.39 17.43 13.53
C VAL A 261 -3.65 17.64 15.03
N ASN A 262 -4.94 17.59 15.42
CA ASN A 262 -5.34 17.78 16.81
C ASN A 262 -6.51 16.87 17.16
N GLY A 263 -6.45 16.26 18.36
CA GLY A 263 -7.50 15.39 18.86
C GLY A 263 -7.02 13.96 19.10
N LYS A 264 -7.95 13.04 19.16
CA LYS A 264 -7.68 11.65 19.52
C LYS A 264 -8.25 10.68 18.49
N VAL A 265 -7.47 9.66 18.14
CA VAL A 265 -7.87 8.59 17.25
C VAL A 265 -7.74 7.23 17.91
N TYR A 266 -8.71 6.36 17.69
CA TYR A 266 -8.69 4.96 18.11
C TYR A 266 -8.58 4.07 16.88
N ALA A 267 -7.62 3.14 16.91
CA ALA A 267 -7.51 2.13 15.86
C ALA A 267 -8.73 1.21 15.87
N SER A 268 -9.26 0.92 14.71
CA SER A 268 -10.40 0.02 14.52
C SER A 268 -10.00 -1.41 14.18
N MET A 269 -8.71 -1.61 13.85
CA MET A 269 -8.13 -2.92 13.54
C MET A 269 -6.75 -3.05 14.21
N PRO A 270 -6.30 -4.28 14.51
CA PRO A 270 -4.93 -4.51 14.97
C PRO A 270 -3.92 -4.09 13.90
N LEU A 271 -2.76 -3.59 14.34
CA LEU A 271 -1.64 -3.24 13.49
C LEU A 271 -0.55 -4.31 13.58
N SER A 272 -0.23 -4.95 12.45
CA SER A 272 0.91 -5.85 12.34
C SER A 272 2.18 -5.04 12.08
N TYR A 273 3.08 -4.94 13.05
CA TYR A 273 4.31 -4.19 12.96
C TYR A 273 5.50 -4.99 13.51
N GLN A 274 6.56 -5.14 12.72
CA GLN A 274 7.76 -5.90 13.08
C GLN A 274 7.47 -7.32 13.60
N GLY A 275 6.47 -8.00 12.99
CA GLY A 275 6.08 -9.37 13.33
C GLY A 275 5.25 -9.51 14.61
N LYS A 276 4.88 -8.41 15.25
CA LYS A 276 4.01 -8.32 16.41
C LYS A 276 2.70 -7.65 16.08
N LEU A 277 1.65 -7.92 16.88
CA LEU A 277 0.31 -7.40 16.68
C LEU A 277 -0.05 -6.43 17.78
N ILE A 278 -0.07 -5.12 17.45
CA ILE A 278 -0.51 -4.06 18.35
C ILE A 278 -2.04 -4.03 18.34
N GLU A 279 -2.70 -4.24 19.49
CA GLU A 279 -4.15 -4.33 19.56
C GLU A 279 -4.76 -3.26 20.48
N ASP A 280 -5.97 -2.79 20.10
CA ASP A 280 -6.78 -1.85 20.88
C ASP A 280 -5.96 -0.60 21.28
N PHE A 281 -5.35 0.06 20.29
CA PHE A 281 -4.49 1.21 20.53
C PHE A 281 -5.13 2.52 20.11
N TRP A 282 -4.61 3.60 20.66
CA TRP A 282 -5.04 4.95 20.36
C TRP A 282 -3.85 5.92 20.40
N LEU A 283 -3.99 7.03 19.67
CA LEU A 283 -3.03 8.12 19.62
C LEU A 283 -3.75 9.44 19.90
N GLU A 284 -3.09 10.34 20.62
CA GLU A 284 -3.57 11.71 20.87
C GLU A 284 -2.57 12.70 20.28
N PHE A 285 -3.08 13.59 19.43
CA PHE A 285 -2.29 14.57 18.70
C PHE A 285 -2.53 15.98 19.25
N LYS A 286 -1.45 16.75 19.31
CA LYS A 286 -1.47 18.18 19.56
C LYS A 286 -0.46 18.88 18.66
N ASP A 287 -0.94 19.87 17.90
CA ASP A 287 -0.11 20.61 16.92
C ASP A 287 0.68 19.65 16.00
N GLY A 288 0.00 18.60 15.54
CA GLY A 288 0.52 17.54 14.67
C GLY A 288 1.29 16.42 15.35
N LYS A 289 1.81 16.63 16.54
CA LYS A 289 2.66 15.66 17.23
C LYS A 289 1.82 14.72 18.10
N VAL A 290 2.14 13.43 18.06
CA VAL A 290 1.66 12.47 19.06
C VAL A 290 2.20 12.86 20.43
N VAL A 291 1.30 13.26 21.35
CA VAL A 291 1.63 13.69 22.72
C VAL A 291 1.30 12.64 23.76
N ASN A 292 0.40 11.71 23.41
CA ASN A 292 0.01 10.62 24.29
C ASN A 292 -0.47 9.42 23.43
N TYR A 293 -0.28 8.20 23.93
CA TYR A 293 -0.69 6.99 23.23
C TYR A 293 -0.84 5.82 24.19
N GLY A 294 -1.60 4.80 23.78
CA GLY A 294 -1.75 3.59 24.57
C GLY A 294 -2.20 2.42 23.71
N ALA A 295 -1.84 1.20 24.11
CA ALA A 295 -2.28 -0.04 23.52
C ALA A 295 -2.58 -1.07 24.62
N LYS A 296 -3.56 -1.95 24.36
CA LYS A 296 -3.88 -3.05 25.27
C LYS A 296 -2.86 -4.18 25.18
N LYS A 297 -2.32 -4.40 23.94
CA LYS A 297 -1.23 -5.34 23.70
C LYS A 297 -0.11 -4.67 22.93
N GLU A 298 1.13 -5.07 23.21
CA GLU A 298 2.35 -4.60 22.56
C GLU A 298 2.57 -3.08 22.67
N GLN A 299 2.31 -2.52 23.87
CA GLN A 299 2.54 -1.10 24.19
C GLN A 299 3.98 -0.65 23.86
N ASP A 300 4.98 -1.49 24.13
CA ASP A 300 6.39 -1.16 23.86
C ASP A 300 6.69 -1.12 22.35
N VAL A 301 5.96 -1.91 21.56
CA VAL A 301 6.07 -1.90 20.09
C VAL A 301 5.45 -0.61 19.53
N LEU A 302 4.28 -0.20 20.05
CA LEU A 302 3.68 1.09 19.70
C LEU A 302 4.61 2.25 20.06
N LYS A 303 5.24 2.19 21.24
CA LYS A 303 6.25 3.17 21.65
C LYS A 303 7.42 3.23 20.65
N SER A 304 7.96 2.07 20.24
CA SER A 304 9.08 2.01 19.29
C SER A 304 8.72 2.57 17.91
N LEU A 305 7.46 2.44 17.49
CA LEU A 305 6.95 3.04 16.25
C LEU A 305 6.89 4.57 16.37
N VAL A 306 6.25 5.09 17.44
CA VAL A 306 6.07 6.54 17.63
C VAL A 306 7.41 7.26 17.88
N GLU A 307 8.38 6.58 18.49
CA GLU A 307 9.70 7.14 18.85
C GLU A 307 10.83 6.70 17.88
N PHE A 308 10.49 6.18 16.69
CA PHE A 308 11.48 5.64 15.75
C PHE A 308 12.45 6.71 15.24
N ASP A 309 11.94 7.85 14.80
CA ASP A 309 12.71 9.04 14.45
C ASP A 309 11.91 10.33 14.75
N GLU A 310 12.44 11.50 14.40
CA GLU A 310 11.79 12.78 14.65
C GLU A 310 10.43 12.91 13.93
N GLY A 311 10.28 12.30 12.75
CA GLY A 311 9.08 12.35 11.92
C GLY A 311 8.05 11.29 12.27
N SER A 312 8.44 10.18 12.89
CA SER A 312 7.55 9.03 13.14
C SER A 312 6.39 9.31 14.11
N CYS A 313 6.43 10.42 14.84
CA CYS A 313 5.36 10.88 15.72
C CYS A 313 4.41 11.90 15.06
N TYR A 314 4.49 12.09 13.75
CA TYR A 314 3.60 12.93 12.94
C TYR A 314 2.95 12.12 11.84
N LEU A 315 1.81 12.60 11.32
CA LEU A 315 1.17 11.97 10.17
C LEU A 315 1.87 12.35 8.86
N GLY A 316 1.98 11.38 7.95
CA GLY A 316 2.38 11.54 6.56
C GLY A 316 1.23 11.37 5.59
N GLU A 317 0.15 10.65 6.01
CA GLU A 317 -0.98 10.36 5.17
C GLU A 317 -2.30 10.38 5.91
N VAL A 318 -3.36 10.75 5.19
CA VAL A 318 -4.77 10.52 5.54
C VAL A 318 -5.48 9.90 4.35
N ALA A 319 -6.07 8.73 4.54
CA ALA A 319 -6.78 7.99 3.49
C ALA A 319 -8.25 7.75 3.85
N LEU A 320 -9.11 7.95 2.86
CA LEU A 320 -10.54 7.78 2.94
C LEU A 320 -10.96 6.55 2.14
N ILE A 321 -11.60 5.60 2.81
CA ILE A 321 -12.08 4.34 2.23
C ILE A 321 -13.48 4.08 2.78
N SER A 322 -14.44 3.82 1.89
CA SER A 322 -15.78 3.40 2.29
C SER A 322 -15.71 2.13 3.14
N TYR A 323 -16.45 2.10 4.25
CA TYR A 323 -16.52 0.93 5.13
C TYR A 323 -17.04 -0.30 4.41
N ASP A 324 -17.97 -0.10 3.47
CA ASP A 324 -18.44 -1.19 2.59
C ASP A 324 -17.47 -1.39 1.42
N SER A 325 -16.37 -2.06 1.70
CA SER A 325 -15.36 -2.45 0.70
C SER A 325 -15.23 -3.97 0.60
N PRO A 326 -14.83 -4.52 -0.55
CA PRO A 326 -14.62 -5.97 -0.70
C PRO A 326 -13.64 -6.53 0.33
N ILE A 327 -12.59 -5.79 0.66
CA ILE A 327 -11.56 -6.21 1.62
C ILE A 327 -12.17 -6.28 3.03
N LYS A 328 -12.87 -5.23 3.47
CA LYS A 328 -13.54 -5.21 4.77
C LYS A 328 -14.58 -6.31 4.88
N ASN A 329 -15.31 -6.59 3.80
CA ASN A 329 -16.36 -7.59 3.76
C ASN A 329 -15.84 -9.02 3.87
N THR A 330 -14.53 -9.28 3.67
CA THR A 330 -13.92 -10.58 3.98
C THR A 330 -13.94 -10.89 5.48
N GLY A 331 -13.94 -9.88 6.33
CA GLY A 331 -13.92 -10.01 7.79
C GLY A 331 -12.63 -10.54 8.37
N ILE A 332 -11.54 -10.58 7.61
CA ILE A 332 -10.23 -11.10 8.03
C ILE A 332 -9.18 -10.01 8.14
N LEU A 333 -8.14 -10.26 8.94
CA LEU A 333 -6.89 -9.52 8.93
C LEU A 333 -5.90 -10.30 8.05
N PHE A 334 -5.40 -9.67 7.00
CA PHE A 334 -4.51 -10.33 6.04
C PHE A 334 -3.07 -10.43 6.53
N TYR A 335 -2.66 -9.64 7.53
CA TYR A 335 -1.26 -9.45 7.93
C TYR A 335 -0.38 -8.98 6.75
N ASN A 336 -0.96 -8.26 5.83
CA ASN A 336 -0.31 -7.71 4.65
C ASN A 336 -0.85 -6.30 4.40
N THR A 337 0.05 -5.31 4.38
CA THR A 337 -0.30 -3.88 4.29
C THR A 337 -1.16 -3.58 3.06
N LEU A 338 -0.84 -4.16 1.89
CA LEU A 338 -1.61 -3.97 0.65
C LEU A 338 -3.12 -4.22 0.83
N PHE A 339 -3.51 -5.17 1.70
CA PHE A 339 -4.90 -5.48 1.98
C PHE A 339 -5.42 -4.74 3.21
N ASP A 340 -4.68 -4.79 4.30
CA ASP A 340 -5.17 -4.33 5.60
C ASP A 340 -5.40 -2.81 5.62
N GLU A 341 -4.52 -2.00 4.98
CA GLU A 341 -4.69 -0.55 4.82
C GLU A 341 -5.95 -0.23 4.02
N ASN A 342 -6.25 -1.02 2.98
CA ASN A 342 -7.40 -0.85 2.11
C ASN A 342 -8.73 -1.41 2.69
N ALA A 343 -8.72 -1.92 3.93
CA ALA A 343 -9.93 -2.39 4.61
C ALA A 343 -10.80 -1.26 5.20
N SER A 344 -10.24 -0.08 5.49
CA SER A 344 -10.99 1.07 6.03
C SER A 344 -10.16 2.36 5.95
N CYS A 345 -10.79 3.52 6.26
CA CYS A 345 -10.02 4.75 6.45
C CYS A 345 -8.81 4.50 7.33
N HIS A 346 -7.66 4.99 6.91
CA HIS A 346 -6.40 4.85 7.63
C HIS A 346 -5.62 6.16 7.71
N LEU A 347 -4.67 6.20 8.60
CA LEU A 347 -3.69 7.26 8.77
C LEU A 347 -2.31 6.61 8.77
N ALA A 348 -1.31 7.27 8.18
CA ALA A 348 0.07 6.82 8.31
C ALA A 348 0.88 7.70 9.25
N LEU A 349 1.58 7.06 10.19
CA LEU A 349 2.67 7.71 10.92
C LEU A 349 3.93 7.70 10.05
N GLY A 350 4.56 8.88 9.88
CA GLY A 350 5.84 8.95 9.21
C GLY A 350 5.87 9.79 7.93
N ASP A 351 6.55 9.29 6.91
CA ASP A 351 6.88 10.02 5.67
C ASP A 351 5.63 10.38 4.85
N ALA A 352 5.64 11.57 4.24
CA ALA A 352 4.55 12.03 3.39
C ALA A 352 4.90 11.83 1.91
N TYR A 353 3.88 11.58 1.07
CA TYR A 353 4.07 11.40 -0.37
C TYR A 353 4.09 12.74 -1.11
N PRO A 354 5.21 13.10 -1.79
CA PRO A 354 5.32 14.37 -2.51
C PRO A 354 4.25 14.59 -3.57
N MET A 355 3.72 13.53 -4.17
CA MET A 355 2.67 13.61 -5.19
C MET A 355 1.36 14.23 -4.69
N ASN A 356 1.12 14.21 -3.38
CA ASN A 356 -0.10 14.76 -2.78
C ASN A 356 -0.05 16.28 -2.55
N VAL A 357 0.95 16.98 -3.07
CA VAL A 357 1.00 18.44 -3.14
C VAL A 357 1.37 18.90 -4.55
N LYS A 358 0.75 19.97 -5.02
CA LYS A 358 0.96 20.45 -6.39
C LYS A 358 2.42 20.81 -6.66
N GLY A 359 3.03 20.10 -7.62
CA GLY A 359 4.45 20.24 -7.99
C GLY A 359 5.42 19.56 -7.01
N GLY A 360 4.92 18.79 -6.03
CA GLY A 360 5.75 18.21 -4.97
C GLY A 360 6.80 17.22 -5.46
N THR A 361 6.55 16.50 -6.55
CA THR A 361 7.52 15.57 -7.15
C THR A 361 8.78 16.25 -7.69
N GLU A 362 8.71 17.56 -7.94
CA GLU A 362 9.83 18.40 -8.39
C GLU A 362 10.48 19.21 -7.25
N MET A 363 9.87 19.19 -6.04
CA MET A 363 10.35 19.94 -4.88
C MET A 363 11.55 19.24 -4.21
N THR A 364 12.41 20.02 -3.61
CA THR A 364 13.44 19.52 -2.66
C THR A 364 12.80 19.14 -1.32
N ASP A 365 13.52 18.41 -0.49
CA ASP A 365 13.07 18.07 0.86
C ASP A 365 12.78 19.33 1.71
N GLU A 366 13.56 20.41 1.53
CA GLU A 366 13.36 21.69 2.22
C GLU A 366 12.09 22.40 1.73
N GLU A 367 11.80 22.36 0.43
CA GLU A 367 10.60 22.94 -0.15
C GLU A 367 9.35 22.16 0.29
N LEU A 368 9.42 20.81 0.33
CA LEU A 368 8.35 19.97 0.86
C LEU A 368 8.09 20.25 2.34
N ALA A 369 9.14 20.36 3.14
CA ALA A 369 9.02 20.72 4.56
C ALA A 369 8.39 22.12 4.74
N ALA A 370 8.76 23.09 3.90
CA ALA A 370 8.16 24.43 3.91
C ALA A 370 6.68 24.41 3.47
N ALA A 371 6.27 23.46 2.61
CA ALA A 371 4.89 23.22 2.23
C ALA A 371 4.09 22.53 3.35
N GLY A 372 4.74 22.03 4.40
CA GLY A 372 4.13 21.38 5.54
C GLY A 372 4.14 19.85 5.52
N ALA A 373 4.89 19.25 4.60
CA ALA A 373 5.08 17.81 4.55
C ALA A 373 5.87 17.29 5.76
N ASN A 374 5.52 16.11 6.25
CA ASN A 374 6.33 15.41 7.22
C ASN A 374 7.42 14.57 6.53
N LYS A 375 8.59 14.48 7.13
CA LYS A 375 9.70 13.64 6.69
C LYS A 375 10.09 12.65 7.76
N SER A 376 10.20 11.37 7.38
CA SER A 376 10.60 10.27 8.26
C SER A 376 11.32 9.18 7.45
N MET A 377 11.97 8.25 8.15
CA MET A 377 12.51 7.03 7.54
C MET A 377 11.49 5.90 7.53
N THR A 378 10.30 6.11 8.09
CA THR A 378 9.21 5.13 8.15
C THR A 378 7.92 5.72 7.61
N HIS A 379 7.02 4.84 7.16
CA HIS A 379 5.64 5.12 6.80
C HIS A 379 4.84 3.91 7.22
N VAL A 380 3.94 4.06 8.17
CA VAL A 380 3.20 2.95 8.77
C VAL A 380 1.73 3.30 8.91
N ASP A 381 0.91 2.59 8.14
CA ASP A 381 -0.53 2.76 8.08
C ASP A 381 -1.22 2.05 9.23
N PHE A 382 -2.22 2.70 9.82
CA PHE A 382 -3.10 2.10 10.80
C PHE A 382 -4.56 2.47 10.54
N MET A 383 -5.43 1.48 10.63
CA MET A 383 -6.84 1.60 10.30
C MET A 383 -7.62 2.17 11.48
N PHE A 384 -8.48 3.17 11.22
CA PHE A 384 -9.35 3.80 12.23
C PHE A 384 -10.79 3.96 11.74
N GLY A 385 -11.04 3.65 10.48
CA GLY A 385 -12.38 3.67 9.90
C GLY A 385 -13.32 2.68 10.59
N SER A 386 -14.57 3.05 10.74
CA SER A 386 -15.60 2.23 11.39
C SER A 386 -16.95 2.39 10.70
N ARG A 387 -17.89 1.52 11.05
CA ARG A 387 -19.25 1.56 10.48
C ARG A 387 -20.02 2.86 10.78
N GLN A 388 -19.68 3.53 11.89
CA GLN A 388 -20.30 4.80 12.28
C GLN A 388 -19.37 6.01 12.08
N MET A 389 -18.34 5.84 11.24
CA MET A 389 -17.46 6.96 10.90
C MET A 389 -18.26 8.07 10.24
N HIS A 390 -18.14 9.27 10.80
CA HIS A 390 -18.63 10.51 10.24
C HIS A 390 -17.44 11.43 9.95
N ILE A 391 -17.41 12.01 8.74
CA ILE A 391 -16.33 12.91 8.33
C ILE A 391 -16.95 14.19 7.79
N GLU A 392 -16.57 15.33 8.40
CA GLU A 392 -16.87 16.67 7.90
C GLU A 392 -15.64 17.29 7.24
N GLY A 393 -15.78 17.73 6.01
CA GLY A 393 -14.80 18.56 5.35
C GLY A 393 -15.01 20.03 5.74
N ILE A 394 -13.98 20.66 6.30
CA ILE A 394 -13.97 22.07 6.69
C ILE A 394 -13.41 22.87 5.51
N CYS A 395 -14.25 23.70 4.89
CA CYS A 395 -13.87 24.54 3.77
C CYS A 395 -12.99 25.73 4.18
N GLN A 396 -12.36 26.39 3.20
CA GLN A 396 -11.51 27.56 3.43
C GLN A 396 -12.25 28.76 4.04
N ASP A 397 -13.57 28.87 3.82
CA ASP A 397 -14.46 29.89 4.40
C ASP A 397 -15.04 29.53 5.76
N GLY A 398 -14.73 28.34 6.28
CA GLY A 398 -15.19 27.83 7.56
C GLY A 398 -16.53 27.08 7.49
N ASN A 399 -17.17 26.98 6.34
CA ASN A 399 -18.33 26.11 6.16
C ASN A 399 -17.92 24.64 6.21
N THR A 400 -18.85 23.76 6.58
CA THR A 400 -18.64 22.31 6.60
C THR A 400 -19.45 21.60 5.54
N VAL A 401 -18.92 20.50 5.03
CA VAL A 401 -19.57 19.60 4.08
C VAL A 401 -19.40 18.18 4.58
N THR A 402 -20.49 17.44 4.69
CA THR A 402 -20.40 16.01 5.04
C THR A 402 -19.74 15.25 3.90
N VAL A 403 -18.65 14.56 4.21
CA VAL A 403 -17.88 13.71 3.29
C VAL A 403 -18.25 12.25 3.48
N PHE A 404 -18.34 11.81 4.75
CA PHE A 404 -18.79 10.47 5.14
C PHE A 404 -19.97 10.53 6.09
N ASP A 405 -20.89 9.62 5.88
CA ASP A 405 -21.92 9.29 6.86
C ASP A 405 -22.07 7.76 6.95
N HIS A 406 -22.22 7.25 8.17
CA HIS A 406 -22.24 5.81 8.40
C HIS A 406 -21.10 5.04 7.71
N GLY A 407 -19.89 5.60 7.76
CA GLY A 407 -18.67 4.97 7.26
C GLY A 407 -18.46 4.99 5.75
N ASN A 408 -19.34 5.64 4.97
CA ASN A 408 -19.26 5.64 3.50
C ASN A 408 -19.33 7.06 2.94
N PHE A 409 -18.75 7.24 1.74
CA PHE A 409 -18.91 8.49 0.98
C PHE A 409 -20.38 8.81 0.76
N VAL A 410 -20.74 10.10 0.84
CA VAL A 410 -22.12 10.57 0.60
C VAL A 410 -22.31 11.26 -0.77
N PHE A 411 -21.31 11.17 -1.64
CA PHE A 411 -21.35 11.77 -2.99
C PHE A 411 -20.69 10.90 -4.06
#